data_d2ede635cc835265b4f94865c24917fd
#
_entry.id   d2ede635cc835265b4f94865c24917fd
#
_cell.length_a   1.000
_cell.length_b   1.000
_cell.length_c   1.000
_cell.angle_alpha   90.00
_cell.angle_beta   90.00
_cell.angle_gamma   90.00
#
_symmetry.space_group_name_H-M   'P 1'
#
loop_
_entity.id
_entity.type
_entity.pdbx_description
1 polymer ?
#
loop_
_entity_poly.entity_id
_entity_poly.type
_entity_poly.pdbx_seq_one_letter_code
_entity_poly.pdbx_strand_id
1 'polypeptide(L)'
;IYINMRQKKYILSEQELPTQWYNIQADMPNKPLPPLNPQTHQPMNADDLSHVFNKECSKQELDTEHAWIDIPEDVLEKYTFYRSTPLVRAYALEEALGTPAHIYFKNESINPLGSHKINSAIPQCYYCKQEGDTNVTTETGAGQWGAALSYAAKLYGLEAAVYQVKITMQQKPYRSSIMRTFGATVEGSPSMSTRAGKNI
;
A
#
# COMPACT_ATOMS: atom_id res chain seq x y z
N ILE A 1 29.54 -30.03 -16.05
CA ILE A 1 30.23 -28.89 -15.41
C ILE A 1 29.21 -28.25 -14.48
N TYR A 2 29.30 -28.50 -13.17
CA TYR A 2 28.48 -27.78 -12.18
C TYR A 2 29.06 -26.36 -12.04
N ILE A 3 28.42 -25.38 -12.65
CA ILE A 3 28.72 -23.98 -12.35
C ILE A 3 28.22 -23.72 -10.92
N ASN A 4 29.13 -23.39 -10.03
CA ASN A 4 28.79 -23.04 -8.64
C ASN A 4 28.11 -21.66 -8.66
N MET A 5 26.82 -21.66 -9.00
CA MET A 5 26.02 -20.42 -9.07
C MET A 5 25.67 -19.95 -7.68
N ARG A 6 26.08 -18.73 -7.34
CA ARG A 6 25.65 -18.07 -6.09
C ARG A 6 24.14 -17.90 -6.10
N GLN A 7 23.48 -18.28 -5.01
CA GLN A 7 22.05 -18.05 -4.86
C GLN A 7 21.75 -16.54 -4.89
N LYS A 8 20.90 -16.15 -5.84
CA LYS A 8 20.55 -14.74 -6.06
C LYS A 8 19.09 -14.42 -5.68
N LYS A 9 18.17 -15.38 -5.83
CA LYS A 9 16.75 -15.19 -5.57
C LYS A 9 16.32 -16.09 -4.42
N TYR A 10 15.51 -15.51 -3.54
CA TYR A 10 14.87 -16.18 -2.42
C TYR A 10 13.36 -15.98 -2.58
N ILE A 11 12.60 -17.06 -2.63
CA ILE A 11 11.15 -17.07 -2.80
C ILE A 11 10.60 -18.00 -1.72
N LEU A 12 9.68 -17.51 -0.91
CA LEU A 12 8.97 -18.31 0.08
C LEU A 12 7.93 -19.19 -0.61
N SER A 13 7.72 -20.39 -0.12
CA SER A 13 6.56 -21.21 -0.44
C SER A 13 5.27 -20.60 0.15
N GLU A 14 4.12 -21.09 -0.27
CA GLU A 14 2.83 -20.62 0.27
C GLU A 14 2.72 -20.85 1.78
N GLN A 15 3.27 -21.97 2.28
CA GLN A 15 3.26 -22.32 3.70
C GLN A 15 4.17 -21.45 4.56
N GLU A 16 5.12 -20.75 3.93
CA GLU A 16 6.05 -19.84 4.62
C GLU A 16 5.59 -18.39 4.56
N LEU A 17 4.44 -18.10 3.95
CA LEU A 17 3.91 -16.75 3.92
C LEU A 17 3.56 -16.28 5.34
N PRO A 18 3.97 -15.06 5.72
CA PRO A 18 3.63 -14.50 7.03
C PRO A 18 2.11 -14.39 7.21
N THR A 19 1.63 -14.79 8.38
CA THR A 19 0.23 -14.66 8.80
C THR A 19 -0.02 -13.44 9.66
N GLN A 20 1.03 -12.68 9.98
CA GLN A 20 0.98 -11.47 10.79
C GLN A 20 1.77 -10.35 10.14
N TRP A 21 1.33 -9.12 10.36
CA TRP A 21 2.12 -7.92 10.09
C TRP A 21 2.98 -7.58 11.30
N TYR A 22 4.21 -7.15 11.04
CA TYR A 22 5.08 -6.64 12.08
C TYR A 22 4.92 -5.12 12.22
N ASN A 23 4.48 -4.69 13.40
CA ASN A 23 4.38 -3.29 13.77
C ASN A 23 5.66 -2.86 14.49
N ILE A 24 6.57 -2.24 13.76
CA ILE A 24 7.86 -1.78 14.29
C ILE A 24 7.70 -0.74 15.42
N GLN A 25 6.59 -0.02 15.49
CA GLN A 25 6.35 1.01 16.50
C GLN A 25 6.42 0.44 17.92
N ALA A 26 5.99 -0.82 18.10
CA ALA A 26 6.03 -1.48 19.40
C ALA A 26 7.46 -1.69 19.92
N ASP A 27 8.43 -1.89 19.02
CA ASP A 27 9.83 -2.17 19.37
C ASP A 27 10.75 -0.95 19.21
N MET A 28 10.22 0.19 18.77
CA MET A 28 11.02 1.42 18.68
C MET A 28 11.38 1.95 20.07
N PRO A 29 12.68 2.25 20.33
CA PRO A 29 13.11 2.82 21.61
C PRO A 29 12.50 4.21 21.86
N ASN A 30 12.27 4.97 20.81
CA ASN A 30 11.53 6.23 20.83
C ASN A 30 10.24 6.05 20.02
N LYS A 31 9.11 6.00 20.71
CA LYS A 31 7.81 5.87 20.08
C LYS A 31 7.52 7.07 19.16
N PRO A 32 6.92 6.86 17.99
CA PRO A 32 6.50 7.98 17.14
C PRO A 32 5.44 8.81 17.84
N LEU A 33 5.47 10.11 17.61
CA LEU A 33 4.39 10.98 18.07
C LEU A 33 3.14 10.78 17.19
N PRO A 34 1.94 10.84 17.77
CA PRO A 34 0.71 10.77 16.99
C PRO A 34 0.62 11.94 16.01
N PRO A 35 -0.10 11.77 14.89
CA PRO A 35 -0.40 12.88 13.99
C PRO A 35 -1.08 14.04 14.73
N LEU A 36 -0.83 15.27 14.32
CA LEU A 36 -1.44 16.44 14.89
C LEU A 36 -2.67 16.87 14.08
N ASN A 37 -3.75 17.22 14.76
CA ASN A 37 -4.89 17.85 14.14
C ASN A 37 -4.46 19.19 13.51
N PRO A 38 -4.70 19.41 12.21
CA PRO A 38 -4.20 20.60 11.51
C PRO A 38 -4.81 21.92 12.00
N GLN A 39 -5.95 21.88 12.68
CA GLN A 39 -6.62 23.07 13.19
C GLN A 39 -6.25 23.38 14.64
N THR A 40 -6.19 22.36 15.48
CA THR A 40 -5.94 22.53 16.93
C THR A 40 -4.49 22.31 17.33
N HIS A 41 -3.68 21.72 16.46
CA HIS A 41 -2.30 21.28 16.71
C HIS A 41 -2.18 20.31 17.91
N GLN A 42 -3.28 19.67 18.31
CA GLN A 42 -3.28 18.65 19.37
C GLN A 42 -3.09 17.25 18.75
N PRO A 43 -2.52 16.29 19.51
CA PRO A 43 -2.43 14.91 19.10
C PRO A 43 -3.81 14.35 18.73
N MET A 44 -3.88 13.68 17.58
CA MET A 44 -5.09 12.99 17.13
C MET A 44 -5.20 11.62 17.80
N ASN A 45 -6.42 11.25 18.14
CA ASN A 45 -6.79 9.89 18.56
C ASN A 45 -7.36 9.08 17.38
N ALA A 46 -7.73 7.82 17.61
CA ALA A 46 -8.25 6.94 16.56
C ALA A 46 -9.59 7.43 15.99
N ASP A 47 -10.45 8.06 16.80
CA ASP A 47 -11.72 8.60 16.34
C ASP A 47 -11.50 9.82 15.43
N ASP A 48 -10.53 10.67 15.74
CA ASP A 48 -10.15 11.79 14.86
C ASP A 48 -9.65 11.29 13.50
N LEU A 49 -8.81 10.25 13.48
CA LEU A 49 -8.31 9.64 12.25
C LEU A 49 -9.40 8.93 11.47
N SER A 50 -10.42 8.41 12.12
CA SER A 50 -11.53 7.68 11.49
C SER A 50 -12.41 8.53 10.59
N HIS A 51 -12.27 9.85 10.63
CA HIS A 51 -12.88 10.76 9.65
C HIS A 51 -12.23 10.69 8.25
N VAL A 52 -11.03 10.13 8.15
CA VAL A 52 -10.26 10.03 6.89
C VAL A 52 -9.98 8.58 6.51
N PHE A 53 -9.71 7.73 7.49
CA PHE A 53 -9.41 6.31 7.32
C PHE A 53 -10.52 5.46 7.95
N ASN A 54 -10.58 4.16 7.63
CA ASN A 54 -11.43 3.25 8.38
C ASN A 54 -10.94 3.11 9.85
N LYS A 55 -11.83 2.67 10.72
CA LYS A 55 -11.57 2.62 12.18
C LYS A 55 -10.42 1.69 12.54
N GLU A 56 -10.35 0.54 11.85
CA GLU A 56 -9.30 -0.43 12.15
C GLU A 56 -7.92 0.08 11.73
N CYS A 57 -7.78 0.67 10.55
CA CYS A 57 -6.52 1.32 10.15
C CYS A 57 -6.15 2.47 11.09
N SER A 58 -7.14 3.24 11.57
CA SER A 58 -6.91 4.33 12.53
C SER A 58 -6.36 3.84 13.87
N LYS A 59 -6.85 2.68 14.35
CA LYS A 59 -6.31 2.03 15.56
C LYS A 59 -4.89 1.52 15.35
N GLN A 60 -4.66 0.81 14.23
CA GLN A 60 -3.34 0.25 13.92
C GLN A 60 -2.27 1.33 13.72
N GLU A 61 -2.63 2.49 13.15
CA GLU A 61 -1.71 3.63 12.97
C GLU A 61 -1.18 4.15 14.31
N LEU A 62 -2.02 4.14 15.36
CA LEU A 62 -1.66 4.64 16.68
C LEU A 62 -1.20 3.56 17.66
N ASP A 63 -1.19 2.30 17.24
CA ASP A 63 -0.77 1.18 18.08
C ASP A 63 0.76 1.17 18.23
N THR A 64 1.22 1.45 19.42
CA THR A 64 2.65 1.40 19.79
C THR A 64 2.97 0.27 20.76
N GLU A 65 2.02 -0.64 21.02
CA GLU A 65 2.15 -1.68 22.05
C GLU A 65 2.25 -3.08 21.46
N HIS A 66 1.48 -3.38 20.39
CA HIS A 66 1.42 -4.70 19.78
C HIS A 66 2.39 -4.81 18.61
N ALA A 67 3.43 -5.63 18.77
CA ALA A 67 4.42 -5.86 17.70
C ALA A 67 3.88 -6.72 16.54
N TRP A 68 2.89 -7.56 16.78
CA TRP A 68 2.34 -8.48 15.79
C TRP A 68 0.84 -8.31 15.68
N ILE A 69 0.37 -8.11 14.46
CA ILE A 69 -1.03 -7.92 14.13
C ILE A 69 -1.44 -9.02 13.16
N ASP A 70 -2.45 -9.80 13.52
CA ASP A 70 -2.93 -10.91 12.68
C ASP A 70 -3.50 -10.38 11.35
N ILE A 71 -3.10 -11.02 10.25
CA ILE A 71 -3.66 -10.73 8.93
C ILE A 71 -4.99 -11.49 8.81
N PRO A 72 -6.10 -10.81 8.49
CA PRO A 72 -7.38 -11.48 8.28
C PRO A 72 -7.28 -12.58 7.21
N GLU A 73 -7.96 -13.69 7.41
CA GLU A 73 -7.90 -14.86 6.51
C GLU A 73 -8.27 -14.50 5.07
N ASP A 74 -9.29 -13.66 4.88
CA ASP A 74 -9.69 -13.15 3.56
C ASP A 74 -8.56 -12.36 2.88
N VAL A 75 -7.83 -11.53 3.63
CA VAL A 75 -6.69 -10.77 3.13
C VAL A 75 -5.53 -11.72 2.77
N LEU A 76 -5.27 -12.74 3.61
CA LEU A 76 -4.28 -13.77 3.31
C LEU A 76 -4.61 -14.50 2.00
N GLU A 77 -5.87 -14.89 1.81
CA GLU A 77 -6.34 -15.51 0.57
C GLU A 77 -6.02 -14.62 -0.65
N LYS A 78 -6.31 -13.32 -0.59
CA LYS A 78 -6.00 -12.39 -1.69
C LYS A 78 -4.49 -12.23 -1.90
N TYR A 79 -3.69 -12.30 -0.85
CA TYR A 79 -2.24 -12.26 -0.96
C TYR A 79 -1.67 -13.47 -1.71
N THR A 80 -2.24 -14.65 -1.61
CA THR A 80 -1.75 -15.85 -2.31
C THR A 80 -1.77 -15.72 -3.84
N PHE A 81 -2.58 -14.83 -4.42
CA PHE A 81 -2.61 -14.60 -5.86
C PHE A 81 -1.28 -14.10 -6.44
N TYR A 82 -0.42 -13.44 -5.64
CA TYR A 82 0.81 -12.85 -6.16
C TYR A 82 2.02 -12.93 -5.21
N ARG A 83 1.82 -13.27 -3.96
CA ARG A 83 2.89 -13.48 -2.99
C ARG A 83 3.33 -14.98 -3.03
N SER A 84 4.60 -15.28 -2.84
CA SER A 84 5.65 -14.38 -2.41
C SER A 84 6.32 -13.73 -3.62
N THR A 85 6.61 -12.43 -3.51
CA THR A 85 7.49 -11.76 -4.45
C THR A 85 8.96 -12.03 -4.09
N PRO A 86 9.91 -12.13 -5.05
CA PRO A 86 11.27 -12.50 -4.75
C PRO A 86 12.03 -11.46 -3.92
N LEU A 87 12.85 -11.93 -2.98
CA LEU A 87 13.96 -11.18 -2.43
C LEU A 87 15.19 -11.46 -3.28
N VAL A 88 15.81 -10.44 -3.84
CA VAL A 88 16.91 -10.59 -4.79
C VAL A 88 18.16 -9.92 -4.26
N ARG A 89 19.28 -10.65 -4.22
CA ARG A 89 20.57 -10.11 -3.83
C ARG A 89 21.21 -9.36 -4.97
N ALA A 90 21.68 -8.15 -4.69
CA ALA A 90 22.26 -7.22 -5.67
C ALA A 90 23.80 -7.33 -5.73
N TYR A 91 24.33 -8.50 -6.07
CA TYR A 91 25.79 -8.74 -6.11
C TYR A 91 26.57 -7.70 -6.91
N ALA A 92 26.07 -7.32 -8.08
CA ALA A 92 26.75 -6.32 -8.91
C ALA A 92 26.82 -4.94 -8.24
N LEU A 93 25.80 -4.58 -7.43
CA LEU A 93 25.83 -3.33 -6.67
C LEU A 93 26.80 -3.40 -5.49
N GLU A 94 26.83 -4.54 -4.78
CA GLU A 94 27.82 -4.78 -3.72
C GLU A 94 29.25 -4.63 -4.24
N GLU A 95 29.53 -5.23 -5.41
CA GLU A 95 30.83 -5.20 -6.07
C GLU A 95 31.19 -3.78 -6.54
N ALA A 96 30.23 -3.08 -7.18
CA ALA A 96 30.44 -1.71 -7.67
C ALA A 96 30.70 -0.71 -6.52
N LEU A 97 30.14 -0.96 -5.33
CA LEU A 97 30.33 -0.14 -4.12
C LEU A 97 31.57 -0.56 -3.31
N GLY A 98 32.19 -1.70 -3.61
CA GLY A 98 33.30 -2.25 -2.84
C GLY A 98 32.93 -2.49 -1.36
N THR A 99 31.67 -2.83 -1.07
CA THR A 99 31.15 -2.95 0.29
C THR A 99 31.11 -4.40 0.77
N PRO A 100 31.41 -4.70 2.04
CA PRO A 100 31.16 -6.01 2.63
C PRO A 100 29.69 -6.26 2.96
N ALA A 101 28.83 -5.25 2.85
CA ALA A 101 27.41 -5.35 3.15
C ALA A 101 26.69 -6.24 2.12
N HIS A 102 25.76 -7.04 2.59
CA HIS A 102 24.86 -7.81 1.73
C HIS A 102 23.63 -6.96 1.38
N ILE A 103 23.51 -6.58 0.10
CA ILE A 103 22.43 -5.71 -0.37
C ILE A 103 21.34 -6.54 -1.06
N TYR A 104 20.11 -6.38 -0.62
CA TYR A 104 18.94 -7.06 -1.17
C TYR A 104 17.87 -6.05 -1.57
N PHE A 105 17.08 -6.40 -2.57
CA PHE A 105 15.85 -5.69 -2.90
C PHE A 105 14.67 -6.66 -3.02
N LYS A 106 13.54 -6.25 -2.48
CA LYS A 106 12.26 -6.95 -2.61
C LYS A 106 11.65 -6.58 -3.95
N ASN A 107 11.54 -7.55 -4.86
CA ASN A 107 11.08 -7.28 -6.22
C ASN A 107 9.55 -7.28 -6.30
N GLU A 108 8.93 -6.15 -6.05
CA GLU A 108 7.48 -5.94 -6.15
C GLU A 108 7.00 -5.61 -7.58
N SER A 109 7.91 -5.55 -8.56
CA SER A 109 7.54 -5.27 -9.96
C SER A 109 6.74 -6.40 -10.62
N ILE A 110 6.79 -7.60 -10.06
CA ILE A 110 6.14 -8.79 -10.61
C ILE A 110 4.71 -9.02 -10.10
N ASN A 111 4.24 -8.22 -9.13
CA ASN A 111 2.85 -8.29 -8.71
C ASN A 111 1.93 -7.67 -9.79
N PRO A 112 0.59 -7.89 -9.74
CA PRO A 112 -0.35 -7.45 -10.78
C PRO A 112 -0.29 -5.96 -11.17
N LEU A 113 0.23 -5.11 -10.28
CA LEU A 113 0.25 -3.66 -10.47
C LEU A 113 1.67 -3.07 -10.55
N GLY A 114 2.71 -3.90 -10.43
CA GLY A 114 4.09 -3.48 -10.46
C GLY A 114 4.48 -2.53 -9.33
N SER A 115 3.82 -2.62 -8.17
CA SER A 115 4.05 -1.75 -7.02
C SER A 115 3.66 -2.42 -5.71
N HIS A 116 4.47 -2.23 -4.65
CA HIS A 116 4.20 -2.73 -3.29
C HIS A 116 2.89 -2.19 -2.68
N LYS A 117 2.31 -1.15 -3.22
CA LYS A 117 1.10 -0.49 -2.69
C LYS A 117 -0.13 -1.38 -2.66
N ILE A 118 -0.17 -2.41 -3.49
CA ILE A 118 -1.22 -3.43 -3.46
C ILE A 118 -1.29 -4.12 -2.08
N ASN A 119 -0.14 -4.30 -1.41
CA ASN A 119 -0.07 -4.97 -0.11
C ASN A 119 -0.81 -4.21 0.99
N SER A 120 -0.90 -2.89 0.91
CA SER A 120 -1.63 -2.07 1.88
C SER A 120 -3.05 -1.71 1.41
N ALA A 121 -3.29 -1.64 0.09
CA ALA A 121 -4.61 -1.34 -0.44
C ALA A 121 -5.64 -2.45 -0.17
N ILE A 122 -5.22 -3.72 -0.25
CA ILE A 122 -6.09 -4.88 -0.01
C ILE A 122 -6.67 -4.86 1.41
N PRO A 123 -5.87 -4.82 2.50
CA PRO A 123 -6.43 -4.80 3.85
C PRO A 123 -7.23 -3.53 4.14
N GLN A 124 -6.86 -2.37 3.60
CA GLN A 124 -7.66 -1.15 3.78
C GLN A 124 -9.06 -1.31 3.18
N CYS A 125 -9.19 -1.83 1.97
CA CYS A 125 -10.49 -2.10 1.36
C CYS A 125 -11.25 -3.22 2.10
N TYR A 126 -10.56 -4.23 2.63
CA TYR A 126 -11.16 -5.24 3.48
C TYR A 126 -11.84 -4.60 4.69
N TYR A 127 -11.11 -3.76 5.44
CA TYR A 127 -11.66 -3.11 6.63
C TYR A 127 -12.79 -2.14 6.29
N CYS A 128 -12.68 -1.35 5.23
CA CYS A 128 -13.80 -0.53 4.74
C CYS A 128 -15.05 -1.39 4.50
N LYS A 129 -14.89 -2.54 3.83
CA LYS A 129 -15.99 -3.47 3.60
C LYS A 129 -16.59 -4.02 4.88
N GLN A 130 -15.77 -4.37 5.88
CA GLN A 130 -16.23 -4.86 7.20
C GLN A 130 -16.99 -3.77 7.97
N GLU A 131 -16.64 -2.51 7.79
CA GLU A 131 -17.30 -1.36 8.41
C GLU A 131 -18.61 -0.96 7.70
N GLY A 132 -18.93 -1.61 6.56
CA GLY A 132 -20.15 -1.39 5.80
C GLY A 132 -20.04 -0.28 4.75
N ASP A 133 -18.83 0.18 4.45
CA ASP A 133 -18.61 1.13 3.37
C ASP A 133 -18.98 0.52 2.02
N THR A 134 -19.48 1.37 1.13
CA THR A 134 -19.82 1.01 -0.25
C THR A 134 -18.86 1.60 -1.27
N ASN A 135 -18.10 2.61 -0.87
CA ASN A 135 -17.17 3.31 -1.75
C ASN A 135 -15.89 3.72 -1.01
N VAL A 136 -14.84 3.94 -1.78
CA VAL A 136 -13.57 4.47 -1.31
C VAL A 136 -13.11 5.59 -2.24
N THR A 137 -12.46 6.60 -1.68
CA THR A 137 -11.95 7.75 -2.42
C THR A 137 -10.49 7.99 -2.09
N THR A 138 -9.71 8.36 -3.08
CA THR A 138 -8.31 8.73 -2.85
C THR A 138 -7.78 9.74 -3.86
N GLU A 139 -6.72 10.40 -3.46
CA GLU A 139 -5.83 11.14 -4.34
C GLU A 139 -4.62 10.27 -4.71
N THR A 140 -4.03 10.48 -5.88
CA THR A 140 -2.82 9.80 -6.30
C THR A 140 -1.95 10.72 -7.16
N GLY A 141 -0.65 10.77 -6.88
CA GLY A 141 0.32 11.50 -7.69
C GLY A 141 0.54 10.81 -9.04
N ALA A 142 1.48 9.86 -9.08
CA ALA A 142 1.86 9.13 -10.32
C ALA A 142 0.92 7.98 -10.72
N GLY A 143 -0.15 7.74 -9.96
CA GLY A 143 -1.17 6.74 -10.26
C GLY A 143 -0.95 5.35 -9.66
N GLN A 144 0.16 5.09 -8.97
CA GLN A 144 0.42 3.77 -8.39
C GLN A 144 -0.55 3.42 -7.26
N TRP A 145 -0.79 4.38 -6.34
CA TRP A 145 -1.73 4.18 -5.25
C TRP A 145 -3.17 4.06 -5.78
N GLY A 146 -3.57 4.95 -6.69
CA GLY A 146 -4.89 4.89 -7.31
C GLY A 146 -5.15 3.55 -8.01
N ALA A 147 -4.15 3.00 -8.73
CA ALA A 147 -4.27 1.67 -9.34
C ALA A 147 -4.42 0.56 -8.28
N ALA A 148 -3.65 0.63 -7.19
CA ALA A 148 -3.72 -0.35 -6.10
C ALA A 148 -5.08 -0.31 -5.40
N LEU A 149 -5.59 0.89 -5.09
CA LEU A 149 -6.90 1.05 -4.46
C LEU A 149 -8.03 0.59 -5.39
N SER A 150 -7.97 0.94 -6.69
CA SER A 150 -8.97 0.51 -7.67
C SER A 150 -9.05 -1.03 -7.79
N TYR A 151 -7.90 -1.69 -7.80
CA TYR A 151 -7.84 -3.16 -7.79
C TYR A 151 -8.43 -3.74 -6.51
N ALA A 152 -8.01 -3.26 -5.35
CA ALA A 152 -8.47 -3.74 -4.06
C ALA A 152 -9.98 -3.48 -3.86
N ALA A 153 -10.48 -2.30 -4.24
CA ALA A 153 -11.90 -1.97 -4.21
C ALA A 153 -12.72 -2.96 -5.06
N LYS A 154 -12.22 -3.31 -6.26
CA LYS A 154 -12.85 -4.31 -7.12
C LYS A 154 -12.94 -5.68 -6.47
N LEU A 155 -11.90 -6.12 -5.74
CA LEU A 155 -11.90 -7.40 -5.01
C LEU A 155 -12.99 -7.47 -3.96
N TYR A 156 -13.30 -6.35 -3.30
CA TYR A 156 -14.28 -6.28 -2.21
C TYR A 156 -15.64 -5.71 -2.62
N GLY A 157 -15.85 -5.46 -3.93
CA GLY A 157 -17.11 -4.94 -4.43
C GLY A 157 -17.42 -3.52 -3.96
N LEU A 158 -16.38 -2.70 -3.74
CA LEU A 158 -16.48 -1.28 -3.43
C LEU A 158 -16.37 -0.44 -4.70
N GLU A 159 -17.08 0.67 -4.76
CA GLU A 159 -16.86 1.70 -5.78
C GLU A 159 -15.60 2.50 -5.44
N ALA A 160 -14.82 2.88 -6.45
CA ALA A 160 -13.61 3.66 -6.25
C ALA A 160 -13.64 4.97 -7.04
N ALA A 161 -13.35 6.09 -6.36
CA ALA A 161 -13.15 7.40 -6.97
C ALA A 161 -11.70 7.86 -6.77
N VAL A 162 -10.97 8.10 -7.86
CA VAL A 162 -9.54 8.44 -7.82
C VAL A 162 -9.31 9.82 -8.44
N TYR A 163 -8.68 10.70 -7.67
CA TYR A 163 -8.23 12.01 -8.12
C TYR A 163 -6.73 11.96 -8.40
N GLN A 164 -6.36 11.95 -9.68
CA GLN A 164 -4.95 11.90 -10.09
C GLN A 164 -4.42 13.28 -10.45
N VAL A 165 -3.21 13.63 -9.99
CA VAL A 165 -2.55 14.89 -10.38
C VAL A 165 -2.51 15.03 -11.90
N LYS A 166 -3.10 16.14 -12.43
CA LYS A 166 -3.35 16.35 -13.88
C LYS A 166 -2.11 16.17 -14.75
N ILE A 167 -0.98 16.73 -14.34
CA ILE A 167 0.27 16.63 -15.12
C ILE A 167 0.73 15.19 -15.27
N THR A 168 0.64 14.40 -14.19
CA THR A 168 1.03 12.99 -14.21
C THR A 168 0.04 12.12 -14.96
N MET A 169 -1.25 12.48 -14.92
CA MET A 169 -2.28 11.81 -15.71
C MET A 169 -2.02 11.94 -17.22
N GLN A 170 -1.56 13.12 -17.67
CA GLN A 170 -1.16 13.34 -19.05
C GLN A 170 0.13 12.59 -19.43
N GLN A 171 1.12 12.60 -18.54
CA GLN A 171 2.41 11.92 -18.76
C GLN A 171 2.32 10.38 -18.70
N LYS A 172 1.35 9.85 -17.95
CA LYS A 172 1.19 8.40 -17.68
C LYS A 172 -0.26 7.95 -17.90
N PRO A 173 -0.81 8.09 -19.13
CA PRO A 173 -2.23 7.83 -19.41
C PRO A 173 -2.65 6.38 -19.14
N TYR A 174 -1.72 5.43 -19.28
CA TYR A 174 -1.99 4.01 -19.01
C TYR A 174 -2.36 3.72 -17.54
N ARG A 175 -1.93 4.55 -16.59
CA ARG A 175 -2.34 4.39 -15.18
C ARG A 175 -3.83 4.63 -15.01
N SER A 176 -4.36 5.67 -15.64
CA SER A 176 -5.81 5.94 -15.65
C SER A 176 -6.60 4.82 -16.33
N SER A 177 -6.07 4.24 -17.41
CA SER A 177 -6.69 3.10 -18.07
C SER A 177 -6.76 1.86 -17.17
N ILE A 178 -5.70 1.55 -16.45
CA ILE A 178 -5.67 0.45 -15.46
C ILE A 178 -6.74 0.67 -14.38
N MET A 179 -6.82 1.87 -13.80
CA MET A 179 -7.83 2.19 -12.77
C MET A 179 -9.26 2.00 -13.30
N ARG A 180 -9.55 2.50 -14.51
CA ARG A 180 -10.87 2.33 -15.14
C ARG A 180 -11.19 0.87 -15.49
N THR A 181 -10.19 0.07 -15.85
CA THR A 181 -10.37 -1.38 -16.08
C THR A 181 -10.87 -2.08 -14.82
N PHE A 182 -10.45 -1.63 -13.63
CA PHE A 182 -10.96 -2.13 -12.36
C PHE A 182 -12.28 -1.46 -11.91
N GLY A 183 -12.85 -0.58 -12.73
CA GLY A 183 -14.15 0.06 -12.47
C GLY A 183 -14.09 1.38 -11.72
N ALA A 184 -12.88 1.92 -11.46
CA ALA A 184 -12.77 3.21 -10.79
C ALA A 184 -13.13 4.39 -11.71
N THR A 185 -13.74 5.42 -11.12
CA THR A 185 -13.80 6.74 -11.73
C THR A 185 -12.47 7.46 -11.52
N VAL A 186 -11.97 8.15 -12.55
CA VAL A 186 -10.65 8.82 -12.48
C VAL A 186 -10.79 10.24 -13.00
N GLU A 187 -10.48 11.21 -12.16
CA GLU A 187 -10.50 12.62 -12.47
C GLU A 187 -9.11 13.25 -12.26
N GLY A 188 -8.82 14.32 -13.02
CA GLY A 188 -7.59 15.10 -12.84
C GLY A 188 -7.73 16.06 -11.65
N SER A 189 -6.79 16.01 -10.70
CA SER A 189 -6.72 16.94 -9.57
C SER A 189 -5.79 18.12 -9.88
N PRO A 190 -6.18 19.39 -9.56
CA PRO A 190 -7.45 19.79 -8.98
C PRO A 190 -8.63 19.60 -9.93
N SER A 191 -9.79 19.19 -9.38
CA SER A 191 -11.00 18.93 -10.16
C SER A 191 -12.10 19.94 -9.85
N MET A 192 -12.76 20.43 -10.92
CA MET A 192 -13.93 21.32 -10.79
C MET A 192 -15.16 20.60 -10.25
N SER A 193 -15.16 19.27 -10.13
CA SER A 193 -16.23 18.50 -9.48
C SER A 193 -16.16 18.58 -7.94
N THR A 194 -15.02 18.93 -7.37
CA THR A 194 -14.81 19.01 -5.92
C THR A 194 -14.86 20.43 -5.40
N ARG A 195 -15.31 20.59 -4.13
CA ARG A 195 -15.30 21.89 -3.44
C ARG A 195 -13.88 22.45 -3.31
N ALA A 196 -12.92 21.62 -2.94
CA ALA A 196 -11.52 22.01 -2.82
C ALA A 196 -10.94 22.45 -4.17
N GLY A 197 -11.17 21.68 -5.24
CA GLY A 197 -10.66 21.99 -6.57
C GLY A 197 -11.26 23.25 -7.22
N LYS A 198 -12.45 23.68 -6.78
CA LYS A 198 -13.07 24.95 -7.21
C LYS A 198 -12.42 26.17 -6.56
N ASN A 199 -11.71 25.99 -5.46
CA ASN A 199 -11.11 27.06 -4.67
C ASN A 199 -9.59 27.25 -4.95
N ILE A 200 -9.03 26.45 -5.86
CA ILE A 200 -7.66 26.53 -6.36
C ILE A 200 -7.65 27.18 -7.74
#